data_31118ceba89a95b6eeba67aa17469ee7
#
_entry.id   31118ceba89a95b6eeba67aa17469ee7
#
_cell.length_a   1.000
_cell.length_b   1.000
_cell.length_c   1.000
_cell.angle_alpha   90.00
_cell.angle_beta   90.00
_cell.angle_gamma   90.00
#
_symmetry.space_group_name_H-M   'P 1'
#
loop_
_entity.id
_entity.type
_entity.pdbx_description
1 polymer ?
#
loop_
_entity_poly.entity_id
_entity_poly.type
_entity_poly.pdbx_seq_one_letter_code
_entity_poly.pdbx_strand_id
1 'polypeptide(L)'
;MTTDVWASMGQEEEQTKRESDFAGFQVTESLLDRAADDVLFLHCLPAHRGEEISETLLDDPRAVVWQEAGNRLHAQKALIEFLLLGRVEA
;
A
#
# COMPACT_ATOMS: atom_id res chain seq x y z
N MET A 1 -0.32 -2.28 -8.90
CA MET A 1 -0.97 -3.29 -8.01
C MET A 1 -1.00 -2.76 -6.59
N THR A 2 -2.11 -2.95 -5.90
CA THR A 2 -2.26 -2.49 -4.52
C THR A 2 -3.04 -3.51 -3.70
N THR A 3 -2.86 -3.48 -2.39
CA THR A 3 -3.61 -4.28 -1.42
C THR A 3 -3.77 -3.47 -0.14
N ASP A 4 -4.43 -4.04 0.85
CA ASP A 4 -4.64 -3.42 2.15
C ASP A 4 -4.52 -4.47 3.25
N VAL A 5 -4.44 -4.01 4.49
CA VAL A 5 -4.32 -4.88 5.66
C VAL A 5 -5.56 -5.78 5.80
N TRP A 6 -5.35 -6.99 6.32
CA TRP A 6 -6.46 -7.93 6.58
C TRP A 6 -7.26 -7.52 7.82
N ALA A 7 -6.60 -6.91 8.81
CA ALA A 7 -7.26 -6.38 10.00
C ALA A 7 -6.81 -4.96 10.24
N SER A 8 -7.76 -4.02 10.20
CA SER A 8 -7.46 -2.61 10.42
C SER A 8 -7.13 -2.34 11.89
N MET A 9 -6.53 -1.19 12.15
CA MET A 9 -6.27 -0.75 13.52
C MET A 9 -7.58 -0.75 14.31
N GLY A 10 -7.55 -1.35 15.49
CA GLY A 10 -8.75 -1.55 16.32
C GLY A 10 -9.49 -2.86 16.08
N GLN A 11 -9.04 -3.68 15.11
CA GLN A 11 -9.64 -4.97 14.78
C GLN A 11 -8.70 -6.15 15.05
N GLU A 12 -7.70 -5.94 15.88
CA GLU A 12 -6.67 -6.94 16.16
C GLU A 12 -7.23 -8.23 16.78
N GLU A 13 -8.38 -8.15 17.43
CA GLU A 13 -9.07 -9.32 17.99
C GLU A 13 -9.49 -10.33 16.91
N GLU A 14 -9.75 -9.85 15.70
CA GLU A 14 -10.15 -10.68 14.57
C GLU A 14 -8.95 -11.13 13.73
N GLN A 15 -7.74 -10.70 14.06
CA GLN A 15 -6.56 -10.92 13.24
C GLN A 15 -6.30 -12.39 12.96
N THR A 16 -6.33 -13.25 13.98
CA THR A 16 -6.08 -14.68 13.84
C THR A 16 -7.07 -15.33 12.88
N LYS A 17 -8.35 -14.98 12.99
CA LYS A 17 -9.38 -15.50 12.10
C LYS A 17 -9.14 -15.04 10.66
N ARG A 18 -8.82 -13.77 10.47
CA ARG A 18 -8.56 -13.21 9.14
C ARG A 18 -7.31 -13.78 8.50
N GLU A 19 -6.26 -14.02 9.28
CA GLU A 19 -5.06 -14.69 8.79
C GLU A 19 -5.39 -16.08 8.21
N SER A 20 -6.27 -16.83 8.87
CA SER A 20 -6.72 -18.12 8.39
C SER A 20 -7.61 -17.99 7.14
N ASP A 21 -8.56 -17.04 7.16
CA ASP A 21 -9.51 -16.84 6.07
C ASP A 21 -8.82 -16.33 4.79
N PHE A 22 -7.78 -15.52 4.93
CA PHE A 22 -7.08 -14.92 3.79
C PHE A 22 -5.79 -15.63 3.40
N ALA A 23 -5.49 -16.78 4.01
CA ALA A 23 -4.35 -17.58 3.60
C ALA A 23 -4.42 -17.88 2.09
N GLY A 24 -3.34 -17.61 1.37
CA GLY A 24 -3.29 -17.75 -0.09
C GLY A 24 -3.63 -16.47 -0.88
N PHE A 25 -4.06 -15.41 -0.19
CA PHE A 25 -4.35 -14.11 -0.82
C PHE A 25 -3.24 -13.07 -0.58
N GLN A 26 -2.09 -13.53 -0.13
CA GLN A 26 -0.94 -12.66 0.10
C GLN A 26 -0.34 -12.17 -1.22
N VAL A 27 0.01 -10.88 -1.30
CA VAL A 27 0.76 -10.34 -2.42
C VAL A 27 2.24 -10.68 -2.25
N THR A 28 2.83 -11.26 -3.28
CA THR A 28 4.22 -11.71 -3.29
C THR A 28 4.96 -11.19 -4.50
N GLU A 29 6.28 -11.29 -4.47
CA GLU A 29 7.12 -10.97 -5.63
C GLU A 29 6.73 -11.82 -6.84
N SER A 30 6.42 -13.09 -6.64
CA SER A 30 5.96 -13.99 -7.71
C SER A 30 4.68 -13.48 -8.39
N LEU A 31 3.77 -12.89 -7.63
CA LEU A 31 2.57 -12.30 -8.18
C LEU A 31 2.90 -11.07 -9.02
N LEU A 32 3.82 -10.24 -8.57
CA LEU A 32 4.31 -9.09 -9.35
C LEU A 32 4.98 -9.52 -10.65
N ASP A 33 5.72 -10.63 -10.62
CA ASP A 33 6.39 -11.17 -11.81
C ASP A 33 5.39 -11.56 -12.91
N ARG A 34 4.14 -11.87 -12.54
CA ARG A 34 3.07 -12.22 -13.48
C ARG A 34 2.30 -11.01 -14.01
N ALA A 35 2.51 -9.86 -13.41
CA ALA A 35 1.87 -8.63 -13.84
C ALA A 35 2.65 -8.01 -15.01
N ALA A 36 2.28 -6.81 -15.45
CA ALA A 36 3.00 -6.09 -16.48
C ALA A 36 4.46 -5.85 -16.09
N ASP A 37 5.36 -5.78 -17.06
CA ASP A 37 6.80 -5.61 -16.81
C ASP A 37 7.13 -4.34 -16.03
N ASP A 38 6.31 -3.31 -16.15
CA ASP A 38 6.47 -2.03 -15.49
C ASP A 38 5.59 -1.89 -14.24
N VAL A 39 5.11 -3.00 -13.67
CA VAL A 39 4.23 -2.99 -12.50
C VAL A 39 4.92 -2.30 -11.32
N LEU A 40 4.15 -1.47 -10.62
CA LEU A 40 4.54 -0.90 -9.33
C LEU A 40 3.60 -1.44 -8.25
N PHE A 41 4.13 -1.62 -7.05
CA PHE A 41 3.35 -2.05 -5.90
C PHE A 41 3.12 -0.88 -4.96
N LEU A 42 1.87 -0.69 -4.57
CA LEU A 42 1.42 0.36 -3.68
C LEU A 42 0.73 -0.25 -2.46
N HIS A 43 0.92 0.34 -1.32
CA HIS A 43 0.25 -0.06 -0.08
C HIS A 43 0.24 1.13 0.88
N CYS A 44 -0.91 1.43 1.45
CA CYS A 44 -0.95 2.41 2.53
C CYS A 44 -0.26 1.83 3.78
N LEU A 45 0.34 2.68 4.56
CA LEU A 45 1.01 2.24 5.79
C LEU A 45 0.06 2.39 6.99
N PRO A 46 0.16 1.52 8.00
CA PRO A 46 1.14 0.44 8.15
C PRO A 46 0.84 -0.76 7.26
N ALA A 47 1.90 -1.50 6.89
CA ALA A 47 1.82 -2.76 6.18
C ALA A 47 2.35 -3.88 7.08
N HIS A 48 1.79 -5.09 6.96
CA HIS A 48 2.13 -6.21 7.83
C HIS A 48 2.85 -7.29 7.05
N ARG A 49 4.17 -7.34 7.18
CA ARG A 49 5.00 -8.35 6.52
C ARG A 49 4.56 -9.75 6.95
N GLY A 50 4.40 -10.64 5.99
CA GLY A 50 3.95 -12.01 6.24
C GLY A 50 2.44 -12.19 6.30
N GLU A 51 1.67 -11.11 6.22
CA GLU A 51 0.21 -11.15 6.18
C GLU A 51 -0.28 -10.84 4.76
N GLU A 52 -0.79 -9.63 4.51
CA GLU A 52 -1.28 -9.25 3.19
C GLU A 52 -0.18 -9.10 2.15
N ILE A 53 1.06 -8.99 2.59
CA ILE A 53 2.24 -8.95 1.73
C ILE A 53 3.28 -9.95 2.24
N SER A 54 4.15 -10.43 1.35
CA SER A 54 5.27 -11.27 1.75
C SER A 54 6.26 -10.50 2.62
N GLU A 55 7.09 -11.22 3.37
CA GLU A 55 8.03 -10.60 4.30
C GLU A 55 9.05 -9.68 3.62
N THR A 56 9.35 -9.93 2.35
CA THR A 56 10.40 -9.22 1.62
C THR A 56 9.86 -8.26 0.55
N LEU A 57 8.54 -8.20 0.34
CA LEU A 57 7.97 -7.40 -0.75
C LEU A 57 8.28 -5.91 -0.62
N LEU A 58 8.30 -5.37 0.59
CA LEU A 58 8.62 -3.95 0.80
C LEU A 58 10.06 -3.59 0.40
N ASP A 59 10.93 -4.58 0.31
CA ASP A 59 12.32 -4.39 -0.09
C ASP A 59 12.51 -4.54 -1.61
N ASP A 60 11.46 -4.96 -2.34
CA ASP A 60 11.50 -5.07 -3.79
C ASP A 60 11.52 -3.68 -4.43
N PRO A 61 12.35 -3.45 -5.47
CA PRO A 61 12.40 -2.14 -6.14
C PRO A 61 11.07 -1.68 -6.74
N ARG A 62 10.16 -2.61 -7.03
CA ARG A 62 8.82 -2.29 -7.55
C ARG A 62 7.87 -1.75 -6.48
N ALA A 63 8.20 -1.93 -5.21
CA ALA A 63 7.42 -1.40 -4.10
C ALA A 63 7.77 0.07 -3.88
N VAL A 64 6.81 0.95 -4.18
CA VAL A 64 6.99 2.41 -4.07
C VAL A 64 6.17 3.00 -2.93
N VAL A 65 5.96 2.21 -1.88
CA VAL A 65 5.11 2.58 -0.74
C VAL A 65 5.62 3.81 0.00
N TRP A 66 6.93 3.99 0.06
CA TRP A 66 7.53 5.15 0.73
C TRP A 66 7.29 6.44 -0.05
N GLN A 67 7.38 6.40 -1.37
CA GLN A 67 7.03 7.52 -2.23
C GLN A 67 5.54 7.81 -2.17
N GLU A 68 4.71 6.78 -2.14
CA GLU A 68 3.27 6.92 -1.99
C GLU A 68 2.93 7.66 -0.68
N ALA A 69 3.52 7.23 0.42
CA ALA A 69 3.30 7.86 1.73
C ALA A 69 3.74 9.33 1.73
N GLY A 70 4.90 9.64 1.12
CA GLY A 70 5.38 11.00 0.98
C GLY A 70 4.51 11.87 0.08
N ASN A 71 4.05 11.31 -1.04
CA ASN A 71 3.20 12.00 -2.00
C ASN A 71 1.81 12.33 -1.44
N ARG A 72 1.36 11.62 -0.43
CA ARG A 72 0.11 11.97 0.25
C ARG A 72 0.15 13.39 0.79
N LEU A 73 1.26 13.78 1.40
CA LEU A 73 1.46 15.16 1.87
C LEU A 73 1.44 16.15 0.69
N HIS A 74 2.17 15.87 -0.36
CA HIS A 74 2.28 16.74 -1.53
C HIS A 74 0.94 16.87 -2.26
N ALA A 75 0.22 15.78 -2.46
CA ALA A 75 -1.08 15.78 -3.11
C ALA A 75 -2.13 16.58 -2.31
N GLN A 76 -2.16 16.38 -1.00
CA GLN A 76 -3.08 17.07 -0.13
C GLN A 76 -2.78 18.58 -0.06
N LYS A 77 -1.50 18.93 -0.04
CA LYS A 77 -1.07 20.33 -0.10
C LYS A 77 -1.54 20.98 -1.39
N ALA A 78 -1.32 20.34 -2.52
CA ALA A 78 -1.74 20.85 -3.83
C ALA A 78 -3.26 21.03 -3.90
N LEU A 79 -4.02 20.08 -3.36
CA LEU A 79 -5.47 20.16 -3.31
C LEU A 79 -5.94 21.37 -2.48
N ILE A 80 -5.35 21.58 -1.32
CA ILE A 80 -5.67 22.72 -0.46
C ILE A 80 -5.38 24.02 -1.18
N GLU A 81 -4.23 24.14 -1.83
CA GLU A 81 -3.88 25.31 -2.63
C GLU A 81 -4.92 25.56 -3.72
N PHE A 82 -5.31 24.53 -4.45
CA PHE A 82 -6.32 24.64 -5.50
C PHE A 82 -7.67 25.14 -4.95
N LEU A 83 -8.11 24.58 -3.82
CA LEU A 83 -9.39 24.96 -3.22
C LEU A 83 -9.38 26.40 -2.69
N LEU A 84 -8.24 26.87 -2.21
CA LEU A 84 -8.12 28.23 -1.65
C LEU A 84 -7.84 29.30 -2.72
N LEU A 85 -7.01 28.98 -3.69
CA LEU A 85 -6.49 29.93 -4.67
C LEU A 85 -7.07 29.76 -6.07
N GLY A 86 -7.76 28.65 -6.33
CA GLY A 86 -8.25 28.28 -7.65
C GLY A 86 -7.13 27.82 -8.62
N ARG A 87 -5.91 27.62 -8.11
CA ARG A 87 -4.76 27.17 -8.90
C ARG A 87 -3.72 26.52 -8.02
N VAL A 88 -2.85 25.73 -8.64
CA VAL A 88 -1.67 25.16 -7.97
C VAL A 88 -0.43 25.89 -8.46
N GLU A 89 0.41 26.33 -7.52
CA GLU A 89 1.70 26.94 -7.83
C GLU A 89 2.79 25.85 -7.71
N ALA A 90 3.61 25.76 -8.75
CA ALA A 90 4.72 24.79 -8.79
C ALA A 90 5.87 25.21 -7.85
#